data_826ecbd99046b0669fb870cb0820491b
#
_entry.id   826ecbd99046b0669fb870cb0820491b
#
_cell.length_a   1.000
_cell.length_b   1.000
_cell.length_c   1.000
_cell.angle_alpha   90.00
_cell.angle_beta   90.00
_cell.angle_gamma   90.00
#
_symmetry.space_group_name_H-M   'P 1'
#
loop_
_entity.id
_entity.type
_entity.pdbx_description
1 polymer ?
#
loop_
_entity_poly.entity_id
_entity_poly.type
_entity_poly.pdbx_seq_one_letter_code
_entity_poly.pdbx_strand_id
1 'polypeptide(L)'
;GVMYFISSRANVDDLKSIENKSDFVATENMPNYVKGAFISMEDERFYKHHGFDIKGTTRTLFSTISDRDVQGGSTITQQVVKNYYYDNERSFTRKIKELFVARKVEKQYSKNQILSFYMNNIYYGDNQYTVEGAANHYFGVTVDKNNSNMSQISVLQSAILASKVNAPSVYDVN
;
A
#
# COMPACT_ATOMS: atom_id res chain seq x y z
N GLY A 1 -23.71 -11.20 7.98
CA GLY A 1 -24.07 -11.15 9.35
C GLY A 1 -23.11 -10.39 10.25
N VAL A 2 -22.50 -11.09 11.21
CA VAL A 2 -21.67 -10.47 12.27
C VAL A 2 -20.45 -9.74 11.68
N MET A 3 -19.79 -10.30 10.68
CA MET A 3 -18.62 -9.68 10.06
C MET A 3 -18.96 -8.38 9.32
N TYR A 4 -20.09 -8.36 8.63
CA TYR A 4 -20.57 -7.13 7.99
C TYR A 4 -20.86 -6.06 9.05
N PHE A 5 -21.49 -6.44 10.15
CA PHE A 5 -21.80 -5.52 11.24
C PHE A 5 -20.53 -4.96 11.90
N ILE A 6 -19.52 -5.79 12.16
CA ILE A 6 -18.26 -5.37 12.75
C ILE A 6 -17.51 -4.42 11.78
N SER A 7 -17.38 -4.80 10.52
CA SER A 7 -16.66 -3.98 9.53
C SER A 7 -17.45 -2.72 9.15
N SER A 8 -18.78 -2.76 9.16
CA SER A 8 -19.61 -1.58 8.88
C SER A 8 -19.51 -0.50 9.95
N ARG A 9 -19.13 -0.88 11.19
CA ARG A 9 -18.90 0.05 12.30
C ARG A 9 -17.44 0.50 12.41
N ALA A 10 -16.52 -0.12 11.66
CA ALA A 10 -15.12 0.28 11.70
C ALA A 10 -14.97 1.74 11.26
N ASN A 11 -14.33 2.54 12.12
CA ASN A 11 -13.96 3.90 11.79
C ASN A 11 -12.59 3.88 11.11
N VAL A 12 -12.50 4.48 9.94
CA VAL A 12 -11.24 4.56 9.16
C VAL A 12 -10.63 5.97 9.19
N ASP A 13 -11.10 6.85 10.06
CA ASP A 13 -10.60 8.22 10.19
C ASP A 13 -9.14 8.26 10.63
N ASP A 14 -8.70 7.30 11.41
CA ASP A 14 -7.35 7.20 11.95
C ASP A 14 -6.27 6.93 10.88
N LEU A 15 -6.64 6.52 9.67
CA LEU A 15 -5.69 6.44 8.54
C LEU A 15 -5.01 7.79 8.27
N LYS A 16 -5.68 8.90 8.54
CA LYS A 16 -5.09 10.23 8.39
C LYS A 16 -3.87 10.47 9.28
N SER A 17 -3.68 9.70 10.35
CA SER A 17 -2.49 9.79 11.19
C SER A 17 -1.20 9.50 10.41
N ILE A 18 -1.27 8.77 9.30
CA ILE A 18 -0.13 8.53 8.41
C ILE A 18 0.45 9.86 7.91
N GLU A 19 -0.39 10.85 7.67
CA GLU A 19 0.03 12.19 7.23
C GLU A 19 0.88 12.93 8.27
N ASN A 20 0.87 12.49 9.53
CA ASN A 20 1.64 13.11 10.62
C ASN A 20 3.09 12.59 10.70
N LYS A 21 3.48 11.62 9.91
CA LYS A 21 4.87 11.15 9.84
C LYS A 21 5.76 12.28 9.35
N SER A 22 6.93 12.45 9.97
CA SER A 22 7.86 13.55 9.66
C SER A 22 8.36 13.52 8.22
N ASP A 23 8.44 12.35 7.62
CA ASP A 23 8.88 12.12 6.25
C ASP A 23 7.74 11.76 5.29
N PHE A 24 6.50 12.05 5.67
CA PHE A 24 5.33 11.89 4.81
C PHE A 24 5.45 12.82 3.59
N VAL A 25 5.25 12.25 2.39
CA VAL A 25 5.15 13.01 1.14
C VAL A 25 3.85 12.65 0.46
N ALA A 26 2.97 13.62 0.26
CA ALA A 26 1.72 13.41 -0.46
C ALA A 26 1.98 13.11 -1.94
N THR A 27 1.12 12.32 -2.55
CA THR A 27 1.29 11.91 -3.95
C THR A 27 1.27 13.08 -4.93
N GLU A 28 0.55 14.16 -4.63
CA GLU A 28 0.56 15.38 -5.44
C GLU A 28 1.93 16.08 -5.47
N ASN A 29 2.78 15.81 -4.48
CA ASN A 29 4.14 16.35 -4.40
C ASN A 29 5.20 15.40 -4.97
N MET A 30 4.78 14.31 -5.58
CA MET A 30 5.68 13.33 -6.21
C MET A 30 5.62 13.45 -7.73
N PRO A 31 6.75 13.15 -8.43
CA PRO A 31 6.69 12.94 -9.88
C PRO A 31 5.71 11.82 -10.25
N ASN A 32 5.02 11.98 -11.38
CA ASN A 32 4.03 10.99 -11.82
C ASN A 32 4.64 9.60 -12.05
N TYR A 33 5.90 9.51 -12.43
CA TYR A 33 6.56 8.22 -12.66
C TYR A 33 6.79 7.45 -11.36
N VAL A 34 6.88 8.13 -10.22
CA VAL A 34 6.95 7.47 -8.90
C VAL A 34 5.63 6.75 -8.61
N LYS A 35 4.52 7.46 -8.70
CA LYS A 35 3.18 6.89 -8.53
C LYS A 35 2.93 5.76 -9.52
N GLY A 36 3.28 5.99 -10.77
CA GLY A 36 3.09 5.03 -11.84
C GLY A 36 3.82 3.71 -11.61
N ALA A 37 5.02 3.76 -11.04
CA ALA A 37 5.78 2.56 -10.72
C ALA A 37 5.04 1.66 -9.73
N PHE A 38 4.46 2.22 -8.67
CA PHE A 38 3.69 1.47 -7.67
C PHE A 38 2.38 0.94 -8.25
N ILE A 39 1.64 1.76 -8.98
CA ILE A 39 0.36 1.38 -9.56
C ILE A 39 0.54 0.25 -10.57
N SER A 40 1.51 0.35 -11.48
CA SER A 40 1.72 -0.66 -12.51
C SER A 40 2.19 -2.00 -11.95
N MET A 41 2.93 -2.02 -10.84
CA MET A 41 3.40 -3.25 -10.23
C MET A 41 2.39 -3.89 -9.28
N GLU A 42 1.62 -3.08 -8.55
CA GLU A 42 0.79 -3.55 -7.45
C GLU A 42 -0.70 -3.62 -7.80
N ASP A 43 -1.19 -2.70 -8.61
CA ASP A 43 -2.62 -2.57 -8.86
C ASP A 43 -2.87 -1.71 -10.11
N GLU A 44 -2.66 -2.28 -11.29
CA GLU A 44 -2.70 -1.53 -12.54
C GLU A 44 -4.07 -0.90 -12.83
N ARG A 45 -5.17 -1.44 -12.23
CA ARG A 45 -6.52 -0.90 -12.33
C ARG A 45 -6.93 -0.04 -11.15
N PHE A 46 -5.96 0.45 -10.37
CA PHE A 46 -6.21 1.19 -9.13
C PHE A 46 -7.24 2.31 -9.29
N TYR A 47 -7.12 3.13 -10.34
CA TYR A 47 -8.05 4.24 -10.56
C TYR A 47 -9.43 3.82 -11.05
N LYS A 48 -9.63 2.55 -11.38
CA LYS A 48 -10.87 2.03 -11.97
C LYS A 48 -11.75 1.23 -11.00
N HIS A 49 -11.15 0.56 -10.01
CA HIS A 49 -11.91 -0.25 -9.05
C HIS A 49 -12.38 0.55 -7.83
N HIS A 50 -13.21 -0.07 -7.00
CA HIS A 50 -13.80 0.51 -5.79
C HIS A 50 -13.37 -0.22 -4.51
N GLY A 51 -12.09 -0.48 -4.33
CA GLY A 51 -11.52 -1.12 -3.15
C GLY A 51 -11.12 -2.58 -3.34
N PHE A 52 -11.68 -3.25 -4.31
CA PHE A 52 -11.26 -4.59 -4.75
C PHE A 52 -11.40 -4.73 -6.26
N ASP A 53 -10.59 -5.59 -6.81
CA ASP A 53 -10.61 -5.93 -8.23
C ASP A 53 -11.07 -7.37 -8.34
N ILE A 54 -12.22 -7.60 -9.00
CA ILE A 54 -12.87 -8.92 -9.07
C ILE A 54 -11.90 -9.99 -9.61
N LYS A 55 -11.15 -9.68 -10.65
CA LYS A 55 -10.19 -10.63 -11.25
C LYS A 55 -9.08 -11.01 -10.29
N GLY A 56 -8.51 -10.04 -9.60
CA GLY A 56 -7.44 -10.27 -8.63
C GLY A 56 -7.95 -10.89 -7.33
N THR A 57 -9.10 -10.44 -6.82
CA THR A 57 -9.69 -10.92 -5.57
C THR A 57 -10.02 -12.41 -5.63
N THR A 58 -10.62 -12.89 -6.70
CA THR A 58 -10.94 -14.31 -6.89
C THR A 58 -9.66 -15.15 -6.78
N ARG A 59 -8.62 -14.74 -7.48
CA ARG A 59 -7.31 -15.41 -7.44
C ARG A 59 -6.73 -15.48 -6.03
N THR A 60 -6.79 -14.36 -5.30
CA THR A 60 -6.26 -14.25 -3.93
C THR A 60 -7.04 -15.12 -2.95
N LEU A 61 -8.35 -15.18 -3.06
CA LEU A 61 -9.19 -16.03 -2.20
C LEU A 61 -8.87 -17.51 -2.41
N PHE A 62 -8.75 -17.96 -3.66
CA PHE A 62 -8.38 -19.34 -3.96
C PHE A 62 -6.98 -19.70 -3.46
N SER A 63 -6.03 -18.79 -3.58
CA SER A 63 -4.66 -19.03 -3.09
C SER A 63 -4.58 -19.09 -1.57
N THR A 64 -5.39 -18.33 -0.85
CA THR A 64 -5.47 -18.38 0.62
C THR A 64 -5.99 -19.74 1.08
N ILE A 65 -6.95 -20.31 0.37
CA ILE A 65 -7.49 -21.65 0.68
C ILE A 65 -6.44 -22.75 0.41
N SER A 66 -5.57 -22.56 -0.58
CA SER A 66 -4.57 -23.56 -0.95
C SER A 66 -3.22 -23.42 -0.22
N ASP A 67 -3.17 -22.60 0.84
CA ASP A 67 -1.98 -22.38 1.68
C ASP A 67 -0.73 -21.92 0.92
N ARG A 68 -0.92 -21.30 -0.24
CA ARG A 68 0.16 -20.71 -1.01
C ARG A 68 0.15 -19.20 -0.77
N ASP A 69 1.26 -18.69 -0.26
CA ASP A 69 1.52 -17.25 -0.17
C ASP A 69 1.51 -16.64 -1.58
N VAL A 70 0.34 -16.31 -2.08
CA VAL A 70 0.23 -15.58 -3.32
C VAL A 70 0.08 -14.10 -3.03
N GLN A 71 1.19 -13.42 -3.09
CA GLN A 71 1.24 -11.96 -3.18
C GLN A 71 0.88 -11.60 -4.63
N GLY A 72 -0.34 -11.56 -4.95
CA GLY A 72 -0.80 -11.16 -6.26
C GLY A 72 -2.31 -11.11 -6.27
N GLY A 73 -2.88 -9.96 -6.62
CA GLY A 73 -4.31 -9.78 -6.71
C GLY A 73 -4.94 -8.99 -5.57
N SER A 74 -4.22 -8.65 -4.50
CA SER A 74 -4.68 -7.66 -3.53
C SER A 74 -4.50 -6.27 -4.10
N THR A 75 -5.54 -5.43 -3.99
CA THR A 75 -5.48 -4.04 -4.43
C THR A 75 -4.63 -3.21 -3.47
N ILE A 76 -4.22 -2.03 -3.93
CA ILE A 76 -3.54 -1.05 -3.07
C ILE A 76 -4.41 -0.72 -1.85
N THR A 77 -5.71 -0.52 -2.02
CA THR A 77 -6.62 -0.22 -0.92
C THR A 77 -6.69 -1.34 0.11
N GLN A 78 -6.75 -2.59 -0.33
CA GLN A 78 -6.69 -3.76 0.55
C GLN A 78 -5.38 -3.83 1.32
N GLN A 79 -4.27 -3.50 0.68
CA GLN A 79 -2.96 -3.48 1.32
C GLN A 79 -2.83 -2.35 2.35
N VAL A 80 -3.41 -1.17 2.10
CA VAL A 80 -3.50 -0.09 3.11
C VAL A 80 -4.20 -0.60 4.36
N VAL A 81 -5.34 -1.25 4.20
CA VAL A 81 -6.12 -1.80 5.30
C VAL A 81 -5.34 -2.88 6.04
N LYS A 82 -4.74 -3.82 5.32
CA LYS A 82 -3.91 -4.87 5.90
C LYS A 82 -2.76 -4.30 6.71
N ASN A 83 -2.00 -3.38 6.15
CA ASN A 83 -0.80 -2.85 6.79
C ASN A 83 -1.12 -2.00 8.03
N TYR A 84 -2.25 -1.31 8.04
CA TYR A 84 -2.63 -0.43 9.14
C TYR A 84 -3.38 -1.16 10.26
N TYR A 85 -4.30 -2.05 9.91
CA TYR A 85 -5.21 -2.68 10.88
C TYR A 85 -4.90 -4.14 11.20
N TYR A 86 -4.28 -4.89 10.27
CA TYR A 86 -4.18 -6.35 10.34
C TYR A 86 -2.77 -6.89 10.07
N ASP A 87 -1.74 -6.14 10.37
CA ASP A 87 -0.35 -6.31 9.92
C ASP A 87 0.18 -7.75 9.92
N ASN A 88 -0.11 -8.54 10.97
CA ASN A 88 0.42 -9.91 11.13
C ASN A 88 -0.67 -11.00 11.07
N GLU A 89 -1.90 -10.65 10.80
CA GLU A 89 -2.99 -11.63 10.78
C GLU A 89 -3.11 -12.27 9.38
N ARG A 90 -2.93 -13.59 9.31
CA ARG A 90 -3.10 -14.38 8.09
C ARG A 90 -4.26 -15.34 8.26
N SER A 91 -5.44 -14.99 7.79
CA SER A 91 -6.60 -15.86 7.82
C SER A 91 -7.58 -15.49 6.72
N PHE A 92 -8.43 -16.44 6.36
CA PHE A 92 -9.54 -16.20 5.43
C PHE A 92 -10.50 -15.14 5.99
N THR A 93 -10.75 -15.20 7.30
CA THR A 93 -11.60 -14.23 8.01
C THR A 93 -11.04 -12.82 7.89
N ARG A 94 -9.73 -12.64 8.10
CA ARG A 94 -9.05 -11.36 7.92
C ARG A 94 -9.23 -10.86 6.49
N LYS A 95 -9.04 -11.72 5.49
CA LYS A 95 -9.17 -11.34 4.08
C LYS A 95 -10.56 -10.82 3.75
N ILE A 96 -11.60 -11.41 4.31
CA ILE A 96 -12.98 -10.93 4.13
C ILE A 96 -13.20 -9.59 4.83
N LYS A 97 -12.71 -9.42 6.07
CA LYS A 97 -12.77 -8.12 6.76
C LYS A 97 -12.07 -7.03 5.97
N GLU A 98 -10.91 -7.35 5.42
CA GLU A 98 -10.12 -6.46 4.55
C GLU A 98 -10.94 -5.93 3.38
N LEU A 99 -11.70 -6.79 2.70
CA LEU A 99 -12.54 -6.40 1.58
C LEU A 99 -13.61 -5.37 1.99
N PHE A 100 -14.29 -5.59 3.12
CA PHE A 100 -15.32 -4.68 3.62
C PHE A 100 -14.73 -3.34 4.08
N VAL A 101 -13.61 -3.37 4.81
CA VAL A 101 -12.95 -2.15 5.28
C VAL A 101 -12.35 -1.38 4.11
N ALA A 102 -11.78 -2.06 3.12
CA ALA A 102 -11.27 -1.42 1.90
C ALA A 102 -12.38 -0.65 1.16
N ARG A 103 -13.59 -1.20 1.13
CA ARG A 103 -14.74 -0.51 0.54
C ARG A 103 -15.09 0.78 1.30
N LYS A 104 -14.99 0.76 2.63
CA LYS A 104 -15.19 1.97 3.46
C LYS A 104 -14.12 3.02 3.17
N VAL A 105 -12.87 2.62 3.09
CA VAL A 105 -11.75 3.51 2.77
C VAL A 105 -11.99 4.20 1.42
N GLU A 106 -12.42 3.45 0.41
CA GLU A 106 -12.72 3.99 -0.92
C GLU A 106 -13.87 4.99 -0.90
N LYS A 107 -14.83 4.82 0.01
CA LYS A 107 -15.95 5.77 0.16
C LYS A 107 -15.54 7.06 0.87
N GLN A 108 -14.58 6.99 1.77
CA GLN A 108 -14.17 8.13 2.60
C GLN A 108 -13.02 8.94 2.02
N TYR A 109 -12.08 8.29 1.32
CA TYR A 109 -10.86 8.91 0.82
C TYR A 109 -10.79 8.89 -0.70
N SER A 110 -10.13 9.91 -1.27
CA SER A 110 -9.81 9.92 -2.69
C SER A 110 -8.75 8.87 -3.04
N LYS A 111 -8.67 8.50 -4.30
CA LYS A 111 -7.62 7.58 -4.79
C LYS A 111 -6.20 8.10 -4.46
N ASN A 112 -5.98 9.40 -4.60
CA ASN A 112 -4.68 9.99 -4.30
C ASN A 112 -4.36 9.96 -2.81
N GLN A 113 -5.34 10.15 -1.93
CA GLN A 113 -5.15 9.96 -0.48
C GLN A 113 -4.83 8.50 -0.14
N ILE A 114 -5.54 7.55 -0.73
CA ILE A 114 -5.31 6.12 -0.53
C ILE A 114 -3.90 5.75 -0.99
N LEU A 115 -3.48 6.23 -2.15
CA LEU A 115 -2.13 5.98 -2.66
C LEU A 115 -1.06 6.58 -1.75
N SER A 116 -1.31 7.78 -1.20
CA SER A 116 -0.42 8.40 -0.21
C SER A 116 -0.30 7.54 1.05
N PHE A 117 -1.41 7.05 1.58
CA PHE A 117 -1.38 6.15 2.75
C PHE A 117 -0.61 4.87 2.45
N TYR A 118 -0.77 4.31 1.26
CA TYR A 118 -0.04 3.12 0.83
C TYR A 118 1.47 3.35 0.79
N MET A 119 1.91 4.36 0.06
CA MET A 119 3.33 4.63 -0.16
C MET A 119 4.06 5.09 1.11
N ASN A 120 3.34 5.70 2.04
CA ASN A 120 3.90 6.23 3.28
C ASN A 120 3.66 5.32 4.51
N ASN A 121 3.13 4.13 4.33
CA ASN A 121 2.90 3.19 5.43
C ASN A 121 3.00 1.73 4.96
N ILE A 122 4.16 1.39 4.43
CA ILE A 122 4.48 0.03 4.00
C ILE A 122 5.97 -0.23 4.25
N TYR A 123 6.34 -1.48 4.44
CA TYR A 123 7.71 -1.86 4.73
C TYR A 123 8.54 -1.95 3.46
N TYR A 124 9.61 -1.15 3.40
CA TYR A 124 10.57 -1.11 2.29
C TYR A 124 11.87 -1.88 2.58
N GLY A 125 11.96 -2.58 3.70
CA GLY A 125 13.21 -3.16 4.17
C GLY A 125 14.01 -2.17 5.02
N ASP A 126 14.99 -2.66 5.78
CA ASP A 126 15.94 -1.86 6.57
C ASP A 126 15.26 -0.82 7.48
N ASN A 127 14.14 -1.20 8.12
CA ASN A 127 13.35 -0.30 8.98
C ASN A 127 12.80 0.95 8.30
N GLN A 128 12.62 0.92 6.98
CA GLN A 128 12.03 2.02 6.22
C GLN A 128 10.55 1.74 5.96
N TYR A 129 9.68 2.64 6.38
CA TYR A 129 8.22 2.50 6.29
C TYR A 129 7.55 3.60 5.48
N THR A 130 8.32 4.55 4.96
CA THR A 130 7.83 5.60 4.06
C THR A 130 8.61 5.59 2.76
N VAL A 131 7.99 6.03 1.68
CA VAL A 131 8.65 6.11 0.38
C VAL A 131 9.81 7.11 0.42
N GLU A 132 9.68 8.24 1.11
CA GLU A 132 10.75 9.22 1.25
C GLU A 132 11.92 8.65 2.06
N GLY A 133 11.63 8.02 3.21
CA GLY A 133 12.66 7.36 4.02
C GLY A 133 13.43 6.31 3.23
N ALA A 134 12.73 5.51 2.43
CA ALA A 134 13.35 4.49 1.58
C ALA A 134 14.22 5.12 0.48
N ALA A 135 13.72 6.16 -0.20
CA ALA A 135 14.47 6.86 -1.24
C ALA A 135 15.75 7.49 -0.68
N ASN A 136 15.66 8.12 0.46
CA ASN A 136 16.83 8.69 1.15
C ASN A 136 17.83 7.60 1.53
N HIS A 137 17.33 6.52 2.15
CA HIS A 137 18.18 5.45 2.69
C HIS A 137 18.91 4.66 1.60
N TYR A 138 18.19 4.25 0.56
CA TYR A 138 18.78 3.39 -0.47
C TYR A 138 19.56 4.13 -1.52
N PHE A 139 19.16 5.35 -1.86
CA PHE A 139 19.71 6.07 -3.03
C PHE A 139 20.20 7.48 -2.72
N GLY A 140 19.95 8.01 -1.53
CA GLY A 140 20.29 9.40 -1.22
C GLY A 140 19.53 10.41 -2.07
N VAL A 141 18.31 10.08 -2.50
CA VAL A 141 17.46 10.93 -3.35
C VAL A 141 16.13 11.20 -2.66
N THR A 142 15.37 12.14 -3.21
CA THR A 142 14.04 12.49 -2.70
C THR A 142 12.93 12.18 -3.69
N VAL A 143 11.74 11.81 -3.19
CA VAL A 143 10.52 11.70 -4.00
C VAL A 143 9.72 13.00 -3.99
N ASP A 144 10.10 13.98 -3.19
CA ASP A 144 9.40 15.24 -3.04
C ASP A 144 9.87 16.25 -4.09
N LYS A 145 8.99 16.64 -5.00
CA LYS A 145 9.27 17.65 -6.02
C LYS A 145 9.69 19.00 -5.44
N ASN A 146 9.27 19.29 -4.21
CA ASN A 146 9.54 20.56 -3.56
C ASN A 146 10.85 20.58 -2.77
N ASN A 147 11.51 19.43 -2.63
CA ASN A 147 12.79 19.33 -1.94
C ASN A 147 13.93 19.63 -2.92
N SER A 148 14.53 20.81 -2.79
CA SER A 148 15.66 21.24 -3.61
C SER A 148 17.04 20.87 -3.04
N ASN A 149 17.07 20.25 -1.85
CA ASN A 149 18.32 19.92 -1.15
C ASN A 149 18.88 18.56 -1.55
N MET A 150 18.13 17.76 -2.26
CA MET A 150 18.50 16.42 -2.70
C MET A 150 18.16 16.23 -4.17
N SER A 151 18.90 15.36 -4.84
CA SER A 151 18.56 14.96 -6.21
C SER A 151 17.21 14.25 -6.24
N GLN A 152 16.44 14.50 -7.30
CA GLN A 152 15.15 13.82 -7.51
C GLN A 152 15.37 12.36 -7.86
N ILE A 153 14.50 11.50 -7.34
CA ILE A 153 14.49 10.06 -7.64
C ILE A 153 14.35 9.84 -9.17
N SER A 154 15.03 8.85 -9.69
CA SER A 154 14.92 8.47 -11.11
C SER A 154 13.75 7.50 -11.33
N VAL A 155 13.41 7.30 -12.62
CA VAL A 155 12.39 6.28 -13.01
C VAL A 155 12.83 4.89 -12.56
N LEU A 156 14.10 4.53 -12.78
CA LEU A 156 14.63 3.22 -12.38
C LEU A 156 14.61 3.03 -10.86
N GLN A 157 15.02 4.04 -10.11
CA GLN A 157 15.00 3.99 -8.65
C GLN A 157 13.56 3.83 -8.12
N SER A 158 12.60 4.50 -8.74
CA SER A 158 11.17 4.35 -8.41
C SER A 158 10.68 2.92 -8.61
N ALA A 159 11.07 2.29 -9.71
CA ALA A 159 10.74 0.89 -9.99
C ALA A 159 11.38 -0.05 -8.96
N ILE A 160 12.61 0.23 -8.54
CA ILE A 160 13.29 -0.56 -7.50
C ILE A 160 12.55 -0.45 -6.16
N LEU A 161 12.14 0.74 -5.75
CA LEU A 161 11.37 0.92 -4.51
C LEU A 161 10.03 0.18 -4.58
N ALA A 162 9.32 0.29 -5.69
CA ALA A 162 8.06 -0.44 -5.90
C ALA A 162 8.27 -1.96 -5.83
N SER A 163 9.38 -2.47 -6.33
CA SER A 163 9.71 -3.89 -6.26
C SER A 163 10.00 -4.37 -4.83
N LYS A 164 10.51 -3.50 -3.97
CA LYS A 164 10.83 -3.85 -2.57
C LYS A 164 9.59 -4.15 -1.75
N VAL A 165 8.49 -3.43 -1.96
CA VAL A 165 7.24 -3.65 -1.22
C VAL A 165 6.54 -4.93 -1.62
N ASN A 166 6.85 -5.46 -2.79
CA ASN A 166 6.30 -6.72 -3.32
C ASN A 166 7.22 -7.91 -3.04
N ALA A 167 8.43 -7.69 -2.52
CA ALA A 167 9.34 -8.79 -2.19
C ALA A 167 8.81 -9.53 -0.96
N PRO A 168 8.68 -10.87 -1.02
CA PRO A 168 8.30 -11.62 0.17
C PRO A 168 9.36 -11.44 1.27
N SER A 169 8.90 -11.39 2.53
CA SER A 169 9.75 -11.26 3.72
C SER A 169 10.79 -12.38 3.91
N VAL A 170 10.96 -13.24 2.93
CA VAL A 170 11.91 -14.36 2.92
C VAL A 170 13.38 -13.90 2.97
N TYR A 171 13.64 -12.62 2.72
CA TYR A 171 15.00 -12.07 2.76
C TYR A 171 15.35 -11.37 4.09
N ASP A 172 14.42 -11.30 5.04
CA ASP A 172 14.69 -10.84 6.41
C ASP A 172 15.08 -12.02 7.31
N VAL A 173 15.97 -12.88 6.83
CA VAL A 173 16.57 -13.91 7.67
C VAL A 173 17.94 -13.41 8.08
N ASN A 174 17.93 -12.59 9.14
CA ASN A 174 19.01 -12.55 10.14
C ASN A 174 18.58 -11.72 11.32
#